data_2015a4421f55b9e4a5f9c1e1b6e90bd3
#
_entry.id   2015a4421f55b9e4a5f9c1e1b6e90bd3
#
_cell.length_a   1.000
_cell.length_b   1.000
_cell.length_c   1.000
_cell.angle_alpha   90.00
_cell.angle_beta   90.00
_cell.angle_gamma   90.00
#
_symmetry.space_group_name_H-M   'P 1'
#
loop_
_entity.id
_entity.type
_entity.pdbx_description
1 polymer ?
#
loop_
_entity_poly.entity_id
_entity_poly.type
_entity_poly.pdbx_seq_one_letter_code
_entity_poly.pdbx_strand_id
1 'polypeptide(L)'
;VFFSSVASSAEAWKKDDTITSNIVCLSEETILEVARQDTISFENASSFVQALLQQGRCVSFMRPTEFQVDKVLLTYKDHLKRETFILRINYIFSDNNPFGFTIALQRPTI
;
A
#
# COMPACT_ATOMS: atom_id res chain seq x y z
N VAL A 1 15.06 -28.72 1.52
CA VAL A 1 14.52 -28.32 1.40
C VAL A 1 13.99 -27.61 1.31
N PHE A 2 14.04 -27.78 1.46
CA PHE A 2 13.43 -27.30 1.41
C PHE A 2 12.86 -26.54 1.52
N PHE A 3 12.89 -26.46 1.70
CA PHE A 3 12.25 -25.79 1.84
C PHE A 3 11.54 -25.07 1.96
N SER A 4 11.73 -24.89 2.10
CA SER A 4 10.99 -24.45 2.08
C SER A 4 10.27 -23.81 2.20
N SER A 5 10.33 -23.85 2.46
CA SER A 5 9.57 -23.45 2.39
C SER A 5 8.92 -22.68 2.58
N VAL A 6 9.23 -22.56 2.82
CA VAL A 6 8.57 -21.97 2.89
C VAL A 6 7.83 -21.12 2.88
N ALA A 7 7.91 -21.16 2.73
CA ALA A 7 7.31 -20.49 2.59
C ALA A 7 6.54 -19.90 2.60
N SER A 8 6.60 -19.92 2.64
CA SER A 8 5.86 -19.36 2.73
C SER A 8 4.74 -18.94 2.90
N SER A 9 4.71 -19.24 3.38
CA SER A 9 3.49 -18.98 4.11
C SER A 9 3.03 -17.57 3.99
N ALA A 10 3.91 -16.65 3.74
CA ALA A 10 3.58 -15.27 3.52
C ALA A 10 3.30 -15.12 2.07
N GLU A 11 2.05 -15.01 1.74
CA GLU A 11 1.70 -14.78 0.36
C GLU A 11 1.94 -13.35 -0.01
N ALA A 12 2.70 -13.13 -1.06
CA ALA A 12 2.85 -11.81 -1.62
C ALA A 12 1.57 -11.43 -2.35
N TRP A 13 1.28 -10.14 -2.36
CA TRP A 13 0.20 -9.62 -3.19
C TRP A 13 0.55 -9.81 -4.66
N LYS A 14 -0.45 -9.99 -5.50
CA LYS A 14 -0.23 -10.17 -6.92
C LYS A 14 -1.37 -9.54 -7.70
N LYS A 15 -1.18 -9.42 -9.01
CA LYS A 15 -2.18 -8.83 -9.89
C LYS A 15 -3.51 -9.54 -9.74
N ASP A 16 -4.57 -8.76 -9.73
CA ASP A 16 -5.96 -9.17 -9.62
C ASP A 16 -6.40 -9.60 -8.22
N ASP A 17 -5.49 -9.59 -7.25
CA ASP A 17 -5.91 -9.75 -5.86
C ASP A 17 -6.80 -8.56 -5.46
N THR A 18 -7.67 -8.80 -4.50
CA THR A 18 -8.53 -7.74 -3.96
C THR A 18 -7.94 -7.26 -2.63
N ILE A 19 -7.76 -5.95 -2.52
CA ILE A 19 -7.30 -5.33 -1.28
C ILE A 19 -8.35 -4.36 -0.79
N THR A 20 -8.52 -4.29 0.53
CA THR A 20 -9.40 -3.33 1.15
C THR A 20 -8.55 -2.22 1.75
N SER A 21 -8.86 -0.98 1.39
CA SER A 21 -8.10 0.16 1.88
C SER A 21 -9.03 1.35 2.03
N ASN A 22 -8.66 2.27 2.92
CA ASN A 22 -9.40 3.51 3.07
C ASN A 22 -8.57 4.74 2.74
N ILE A 23 -7.33 4.56 2.29
CA ILE A 23 -6.48 5.66 1.84
C ILE A 23 -5.77 5.24 0.57
N VAL A 24 -5.86 6.08 -0.45
CA VAL A 24 -5.21 5.86 -1.73
C VAL A 24 -4.47 7.12 -2.10
N CYS A 25 -3.20 7.01 -2.45
CA CYS A 25 -2.42 8.14 -2.92
C CYS A 25 -2.39 8.15 -4.44
N LEU A 26 -2.21 9.33 -5.03
CA LEU A 26 -2.45 9.52 -6.45
C LEU A 26 -1.21 9.42 -7.31
N SER A 27 -0.03 9.27 -6.71
CA SER A 27 1.20 9.10 -7.49
C SER A 27 2.14 8.13 -6.80
N GLU A 28 2.98 7.49 -7.59
CA GLU A 28 3.98 6.57 -7.08
C GLU A 28 4.96 7.29 -6.17
N GLU A 29 5.37 8.49 -6.58
CA GLU A 29 6.31 9.28 -5.82
C GLU A 29 5.79 9.56 -4.41
N THR A 30 4.51 9.89 -4.32
CA THR A 30 3.87 10.20 -3.04
C THR A 30 3.85 8.98 -2.13
N ILE A 31 3.49 7.81 -2.67
CA ILE A 31 3.40 6.62 -1.82
C ILE A 31 4.78 6.15 -1.37
N LEU A 32 5.81 6.38 -2.17
CA LEU A 32 7.18 6.05 -1.79
C LEU A 32 7.62 6.89 -0.59
N GLU A 33 7.22 8.16 -0.55
CA GLU A 33 7.52 9.02 0.59
C GLU A 33 6.79 8.55 1.86
N VAL A 34 5.53 8.13 1.71
CA VAL A 34 4.78 7.58 2.83
C VAL A 34 5.51 6.36 3.38
N ALA A 35 5.98 5.48 2.50
CA ALA A 35 6.70 4.29 2.91
C ALA A 35 7.98 4.65 3.67
N ARG A 36 8.68 5.68 3.22
CA ARG A 36 9.90 6.12 3.89
C ARG A 36 9.59 6.58 5.32
N GLN A 37 8.52 7.35 5.51
CA GLN A 37 8.12 7.78 6.84
C GLN A 37 7.70 6.59 7.70
N ASP A 38 7.07 5.59 7.10
CA ASP A 38 6.61 4.41 7.80
C ASP A 38 7.77 3.54 8.32
N THR A 39 8.95 3.65 7.72
CA THR A 39 10.14 2.95 8.25
C THR A 39 10.67 3.61 9.51
N ILE A 40 10.29 4.86 9.77
CA ILE A 40 10.77 5.61 10.93
C ILE A 40 9.84 5.40 12.12
N SER A 41 8.56 5.72 11.96
CA SER A 41 7.58 5.54 13.04
C SER A 41 6.17 5.66 12.48
N PHE A 42 5.22 5.14 13.26
CA PHE A 42 3.81 5.29 12.94
C PHE A 42 3.39 6.75 12.93
N GLU A 43 3.87 7.52 13.92
CA GLU A 43 3.52 8.93 14.02
C GLU A 43 4.00 9.71 12.80
N ASN A 44 5.22 9.43 12.34
CA ASN A 44 5.75 10.11 11.16
C ASN A 44 4.90 9.82 9.94
N ALA A 45 4.56 8.54 9.73
CA ALA A 45 3.75 8.15 8.58
C ALA A 45 2.35 8.77 8.66
N SER A 46 1.74 8.73 9.84
CA SER A 46 0.39 9.25 10.02
C SER A 46 0.33 10.74 9.79
N SER A 47 1.28 11.49 10.36
CA SER A 47 1.32 12.94 10.18
C SER A 47 1.54 13.32 8.73
N PHE A 48 2.40 12.57 8.05
CA PHE A 48 2.68 12.83 6.65
C PHE A 48 1.46 12.58 5.77
N VAL A 49 0.75 11.47 6.03
CA VAL A 49 -0.47 11.15 5.29
C VAL A 49 -1.54 12.24 5.50
N GLN A 50 -1.68 12.73 6.74
CA GLN A 50 -2.63 13.80 7.02
C GLN A 50 -2.34 15.04 6.17
N ALA A 51 -1.07 15.39 6.05
CA ALA A 51 -0.67 16.53 5.22
C ALA A 51 -0.99 16.27 3.74
N LEU A 52 -0.76 15.05 3.27
CA LEU A 52 -1.04 14.70 1.88
C LEU A 52 -2.53 14.74 1.58
N LEU A 53 -3.35 14.32 2.53
CA LEU A 53 -4.81 14.40 2.38
C LEU A 53 -5.26 15.85 2.25
N GLN A 54 -4.69 16.74 3.06
CA GLN A 54 -5.01 18.16 3.01
C GLN A 54 -4.56 18.79 1.69
N GLN A 55 -3.50 18.28 1.11
CA GLN A 55 -2.97 18.80 -0.16
C GLN A 55 -3.67 18.19 -1.38
N GLY A 56 -4.56 17.24 -1.17
CA GLY A 56 -5.23 16.57 -2.28
C GLY A 56 -4.36 15.57 -3.02
N ARG A 57 -3.24 15.17 -2.44
CA ARG A 57 -2.33 14.20 -3.06
C ARG A 57 -2.67 12.77 -2.71
N CYS A 58 -3.46 12.57 -1.67
CA CYS A 58 -4.04 11.28 -1.31
C CYS A 58 -5.51 11.50 -1.03
N VAL A 59 -6.29 10.43 -1.14
CA VAL A 59 -7.74 10.46 -0.95
C VAL A 59 -8.09 9.47 0.15
N SER A 60 -8.98 9.87 1.05
CA SER A 60 -9.49 8.95 2.07
C SER A 60 -10.93 8.61 1.77
N PHE A 61 -11.33 7.41 2.17
CA PHE A 61 -12.69 6.93 2.01
C PHE A 61 -13.29 6.73 3.39
N MET A 62 -14.56 7.08 3.53
CA MET A 62 -15.24 6.96 4.82
C MET A 62 -15.31 5.52 5.30
N ARG A 63 -15.31 4.58 4.36
CA ARG A 63 -15.34 3.15 4.66
C ARG A 63 -14.23 2.46 3.92
N PRO A 64 -13.70 1.37 4.47
CA PRO A 64 -12.76 0.55 3.70
C PRO A 64 -13.39 0.16 2.38
N THR A 65 -12.67 0.36 1.30
CA THR A 65 -13.15 0.13 -0.05
C THR A 65 -12.27 -0.90 -0.72
N GLU A 66 -12.87 -1.76 -1.53
CA GLU A 66 -12.14 -2.82 -2.23
C GLU A 66 -11.59 -2.32 -3.55
N PHE A 67 -10.36 -2.69 -3.82
CA PHE A 67 -9.69 -2.36 -5.08
C PHE A 67 -8.98 -3.59 -5.59
N GLN A 68 -8.80 -3.67 -6.90
CA GLN A 68 -8.00 -4.73 -7.49
C GLN A 68 -6.55 -4.29 -7.59
N VAL A 69 -5.64 -5.17 -7.21
CA VAL A 69 -4.22 -4.92 -7.33
C VAL A 69 -3.81 -5.01 -8.79
N ASP A 70 -3.10 -3.98 -9.28
CA ASP A 70 -2.55 -4.01 -10.62
C ASP A 70 -1.15 -4.61 -10.59
N LYS A 71 -0.32 -4.19 -9.66
CA LYS A 71 0.98 -4.83 -9.44
C LYS A 71 1.59 -4.39 -8.12
N VAL A 72 2.52 -5.19 -7.65
CA VAL A 72 3.34 -4.84 -6.49
C VAL A 72 4.53 -4.03 -7.00
N LEU A 73 4.72 -2.85 -6.44
CA LEU A 73 5.83 -1.99 -6.84
C LEU A 73 7.10 -2.32 -6.09
N LEU A 74 6.97 -2.53 -4.78
CA LEU A 74 8.12 -2.85 -3.98
C LEU A 74 7.69 -3.31 -2.59
N THR A 75 8.60 -3.95 -1.86
CA THR A 75 8.36 -4.35 -0.48
C THR A 75 9.40 -3.69 0.42
N TYR A 76 9.03 -3.49 1.67
CA TYR A 76 9.94 -2.91 2.66
C TYR A 76 9.54 -3.37 4.05
N LYS A 77 10.41 -3.09 5.03
CA LYS A 77 10.09 -3.37 6.44
C LYS A 77 9.68 -2.07 7.10
N ASP A 78 8.52 -2.07 7.75
CA ASP A 78 8.05 -0.88 8.45
C ASP A 78 8.80 -0.73 9.78
N HIS A 79 8.37 0.25 10.58
CA HIS A 79 9.02 0.55 11.86
C HIS A 79 8.93 -0.60 12.85
N LEU A 80 8.00 -1.53 12.65
CA LEU A 80 7.86 -2.72 13.49
C LEU A 80 8.52 -3.94 12.85
N LYS A 81 9.28 -3.75 11.77
CA LYS A 81 9.95 -4.80 11.02
C LYS A 81 8.99 -5.77 10.34
N ARG A 82 7.75 -5.33 10.09
CA ARG A 82 6.78 -6.14 9.36
C ARG A 82 6.95 -5.96 7.88
N GLU A 83 6.80 -7.05 7.14
CA GLU A 83 6.86 -7.00 5.69
C GLU A 83 5.67 -6.20 5.16
N THR A 84 5.96 -5.17 4.39
CA THR A 84 4.95 -4.23 3.92
C THR A 84 5.11 -4.05 2.42
N PHE A 85 4.00 -3.87 1.73
CA PHE A 85 3.97 -3.85 0.27
C PHE A 85 3.42 -2.53 -0.22
N ILE A 86 4.06 -1.98 -1.24
CA ILE A 86 3.51 -0.83 -1.96
C ILE A 86 2.84 -1.39 -3.21
N LEU A 87 1.54 -1.11 -3.32
CA LEU A 87 0.71 -1.67 -4.38
C LEU A 87 0.18 -0.57 -5.28
N ARG A 88 0.23 -0.82 -6.59
CA ARG A 88 -0.53 -0.03 -7.55
C ARG A 88 -1.87 -0.72 -7.73
N ILE A 89 -2.95 0.04 -7.59
CA ILE A 89 -4.30 -0.49 -7.64
C ILE A 89 -5.08 0.19 -8.73
N ASN A 90 -6.12 -0.48 -9.20
CA ASN A 90 -7.03 0.07 -10.19
C ASN A 90 -7.96 1.06 -9.49
N TYR A 91 -7.70 2.34 -9.70
CA TYR A 91 -8.50 3.41 -9.14
C TYR A 91 -8.43 4.58 -10.10
N ILE A 92 -9.52 4.87 -10.75
CA ILE A 92 -9.56 5.94 -11.76
C ILE A 92 -9.95 7.23 -11.09
N PHE A 93 -8.96 8.11 -10.88
CA PHE A 93 -9.21 9.44 -10.37
C PHE A 93 -9.60 10.39 -11.50
N SER A 94 -8.92 10.24 -12.64
CA SER A 94 -9.21 11.05 -13.84
C SER A 94 -8.69 10.27 -15.05
N ASP A 95 -9.01 10.75 -16.24
CA ASP A 95 -8.57 10.10 -17.47
C ASP A 95 -7.05 9.97 -17.55
N ASN A 96 -6.34 10.92 -16.95
CA ASN A 96 -4.88 10.92 -16.96
C ASN A 96 -4.29 10.19 -15.75
N ASN A 97 -5.12 9.70 -14.87
CA ASN A 97 -4.65 9.05 -13.64
C ASN A 97 -5.51 7.82 -13.35
N PRO A 98 -5.26 6.70 -14.07
CA PRO A 98 -6.11 5.51 -13.94
C PRO A 98 -5.72 4.59 -12.81
N PHE A 99 -4.68 4.92 -12.05
CA PHE A 99 -4.20 4.08 -10.96
C PHE A 99 -4.12 4.87 -9.67
N GLY A 100 -4.23 4.16 -8.57
CA GLY A 100 -3.91 4.68 -7.26
C GLY A 100 -2.83 3.83 -6.63
N PHE A 101 -2.36 4.26 -5.46
CA PHE A 101 -1.26 3.60 -4.76
C PHE A 101 -1.60 3.49 -3.29
N THR A 102 -1.33 2.34 -2.71
CA THR A 102 -1.61 2.13 -1.30
C THR A 102 -0.55 1.23 -0.70
N ILE A 103 -0.54 1.16 0.62
CA ILE A 103 0.38 0.32 1.37
C ILE A 103 -0.42 -0.74 2.08
N ALA A 104 0.07 -1.95 2.06
CA ALA A 104 -0.61 -3.06 2.71
C ALA A 104 0.40 -3.94 3.43
N LEU A 105 -0.02 -4.48 4.55
CA LEU A 105 0.74 -5.51 5.21
C LEU A 105 0.64 -6.79 4.41
N GLN A 106 1.38 -7.79 4.87
CA GLN A 106 1.35 -9.09 4.24
C GLN A 106 -0.07 -9.59 4.10
N ARG A 107 -0.34 -10.23 2.96
CA ARG A 107 -1.65 -10.77 2.68
C ARG A 107 -1.99 -11.85 3.72
N PRO A 108 -3.18 -11.82 4.30
CA PRO A 108 -3.55 -12.83 5.28
C PRO A 108 -3.55 -14.22 4.66
N THR A 109 -3.00 -15.18 5.38
CA THR A 109 -3.12 -16.59 4.98
C THR A 109 -4.25 -17.20 5.79
N ILE A 110 -5.02 -18.02 5.15
CA ILE A 110 -6.16 -18.65 5.81
C ILE A 110 -5.82 -20.07 6.20
#